data_be3c0154351ac727a71f618ae27003b2
#
_entry.id   be3c0154351ac727a71f618ae27003b2
#
_cell.length_a   1.000
_cell.length_b   1.000
_cell.length_c   1.000
_cell.angle_alpha   90.00
_cell.angle_beta   90.00
_cell.angle_gamma   90.00
#
_symmetry.space_group_name_H-M   'P 1'
#
loop_
_entity.id
_entity.type
_entity.pdbx_description
1 polymer ?
#
loop_
_entity_poly.entity_id
_entity_poly.type
_entity_poly.pdbx_seq_one_letter_code
_entity_poly.pdbx_strand_id
1 'polypeptide(L)'
;MIIREAMENELSFIREQRVHAYVEHAAKIPKGHWLGLKQAILSEGDRLPGVERIVAEIDGEIAGSVVLFPANIDAYEGHVDVLDYPEIRMLAVSPEMRGKGVASALVAECIQRAKAKGYQAIGLHTGDFMETAMKLYKHMGFERLPQYDFEPANDGIIVKAFRLSLIKN
;
A
#
# COMPACT_ATOMS: atom_id res chain seq x y z
N MET A 1 -19.01 5.76 -5.44
CA MET A 1 -17.78 4.95 -5.33
C MET A 1 -18.09 3.69 -4.56
N ILE A 2 -17.69 2.56 -5.09
CA ILE A 2 -17.89 1.25 -4.48
C ILE A 2 -16.52 0.70 -4.06
N ILE A 3 -16.37 0.33 -2.79
CA ILE A 3 -15.17 -0.33 -2.29
C ILE A 3 -15.50 -1.81 -2.12
N ARG A 4 -14.74 -2.68 -2.77
CA ARG A 4 -15.03 -4.11 -2.81
C ARG A 4 -13.77 -4.95 -2.96
N GLU A 5 -13.92 -6.27 -2.76
CA GLU A 5 -12.86 -7.23 -3.08
C GLU A 5 -12.59 -7.22 -4.58
N ALA A 6 -11.32 -7.40 -4.95
CA ALA A 6 -10.95 -7.65 -6.34
C ALA A 6 -11.37 -9.07 -6.73
N MET A 7 -11.83 -9.23 -7.96
CA MET A 7 -12.07 -10.56 -8.53
C MET A 7 -10.78 -11.14 -9.10
N GLU A 8 -10.66 -12.46 -9.09
CA GLU A 8 -9.46 -13.15 -9.58
C GLU A 8 -9.09 -12.75 -11.01
N ASN A 9 -10.09 -12.61 -11.88
CA ASN A 9 -9.89 -12.22 -13.28
C ASN A 9 -9.53 -10.74 -13.47
N GLU A 10 -9.53 -9.95 -12.40
CA GLU A 10 -9.11 -8.53 -12.45
C GLU A 10 -7.64 -8.33 -12.09
N LEU A 11 -6.95 -9.33 -11.57
CA LEU A 11 -5.60 -9.16 -11.04
C LEU A 11 -4.58 -8.66 -12.07
N SER A 12 -4.62 -9.16 -13.30
CA SER A 12 -3.75 -8.68 -14.36
C SER A 12 -3.95 -7.18 -14.63
N PHE A 13 -5.20 -6.75 -14.71
CA PHE A 13 -5.55 -5.35 -14.89
C PHE A 13 -5.07 -4.50 -13.70
N ILE A 14 -5.29 -4.99 -12.48
CA ILE A 14 -4.89 -4.29 -11.25
C ILE A 14 -3.37 -4.08 -11.20
N ARG A 15 -2.59 -5.10 -11.55
CA ARG A 15 -1.13 -4.99 -11.58
C ARG A 15 -0.66 -3.94 -12.58
N GLU A 16 -1.24 -3.90 -13.78
CA GLU A 16 -0.94 -2.87 -14.76
C GLU A 16 -1.39 -1.48 -14.29
N GLN A 17 -2.53 -1.39 -13.63
CA GLN A 17 -3.04 -0.14 -13.06
C GLN A 17 -2.08 0.40 -11.99
N ARG A 18 -1.49 -0.47 -11.16
CA ARG A 18 -0.47 -0.08 -10.17
C ARG A 18 0.76 0.52 -10.86
N VAL A 19 1.26 -0.14 -11.90
CA VAL A 19 2.41 0.37 -12.65
C VAL A 19 2.09 1.73 -13.25
N HIS A 20 0.94 1.89 -13.87
CA HIS A 20 0.48 3.15 -14.45
C HIS A 20 0.42 4.27 -13.40
N ALA A 21 -0.06 3.94 -12.19
CA ALA A 21 -0.14 4.91 -11.09
C ALA A 21 1.24 5.29 -10.54
N TYR A 22 2.21 4.37 -10.54
CA TYR A 22 3.51 4.57 -9.92
C TYR A 22 4.58 5.10 -10.89
N VAL A 23 4.36 5.01 -12.20
CA VAL A 23 5.37 5.36 -13.21
C VAL A 23 5.84 6.82 -13.10
N GLU A 24 5.03 7.71 -12.58
CA GLU A 24 5.40 9.11 -12.37
C GLU A 24 6.60 9.28 -11.42
N HIS A 25 6.83 8.29 -10.56
CA HIS A 25 7.95 8.32 -9.62
C HIS A 25 9.26 7.85 -10.26
N ALA A 26 9.23 7.22 -11.41
CA ALA A 26 10.42 6.68 -12.08
C ALA A 26 11.49 7.73 -12.32
N ALA A 27 11.08 8.97 -12.62
CA ALA A 27 12.00 10.09 -12.84
C ALA A 27 12.65 10.64 -11.56
N LYS A 28 12.13 10.28 -10.40
CA LYS A 28 12.59 10.79 -9.08
C LYS A 28 13.56 9.85 -8.38
N ILE A 29 13.75 8.65 -8.90
CA ILE A 29 14.51 7.58 -8.24
C ILE A 29 15.48 6.95 -9.23
N PRO A 30 16.56 6.30 -8.75
CA PRO A 30 17.48 5.57 -9.63
C PRO A 30 16.74 4.51 -10.45
N LYS A 31 17.20 4.29 -11.68
CA LYS A 31 16.56 3.34 -12.61
C LYS A 31 16.46 1.93 -12.02
N GLY A 32 17.51 1.49 -11.34
CA GLY A 32 17.51 0.15 -10.70
C GLY A 32 16.46 0.05 -9.60
N HIS A 33 16.23 1.12 -8.85
CA HIS A 33 15.20 1.16 -7.81
C HIS A 33 13.80 1.05 -8.45
N TRP A 34 13.57 1.81 -9.53
CA TRP A 34 12.29 1.75 -10.26
C TRP A 34 12.03 0.35 -10.82
N LEU A 35 13.05 -0.28 -11.41
CA LEU A 35 12.89 -1.63 -11.97
C LEU A 35 12.55 -2.65 -10.88
N GLY A 36 13.20 -2.55 -9.71
CA GLY A 36 12.89 -3.42 -8.56
C GLY A 36 11.48 -3.21 -8.03
N LEU A 37 11.06 -1.96 -7.91
CA LEU A 37 9.70 -1.60 -7.48
C LEU A 37 8.65 -2.12 -8.46
N LYS A 38 8.88 -1.91 -9.75
CA LYS A 38 7.99 -2.40 -10.82
C LYS A 38 7.85 -3.92 -10.77
N GLN A 39 8.96 -4.63 -10.57
CA GLN A 39 8.95 -6.09 -10.43
C GLN A 39 8.11 -6.54 -9.23
N ALA A 40 8.26 -5.87 -8.08
CA ALA A 40 7.48 -6.17 -6.88
C ALA A 40 5.98 -5.93 -7.11
N ILE A 41 5.62 -4.84 -7.78
CA ILE A 41 4.24 -4.49 -8.10
C ILE A 41 3.60 -5.54 -9.01
N LEU A 42 4.36 -6.06 -9.97
CA LEU A 42 3.86 -7.05 -10.93
C LEU A 42 3.93 -8.49 -10.40
N SER A 43 4.53 -8.71 -9.24
CA SER A 43 4.69 -10.06 -8.68
C SER A 43 3.37 -10.64 -8.18
N GLU A 44 3.37 -11.96 -7.94
CA GLU A 44 2.22 -12.67 -7.40
C GLU A 44 2.17 -12.65 -5.87
N GLY A 45 2.93 -11.77 -5.21
CA GLY A 45 2.87 -11.60 -3.75
C GLY A 45 1.48 -11.24 -3.23
N ASP A 46 0.67 -10.62 -4.09
CA ASP A 46 -0.74 -10.32 -3.77
C ASP A 46 -1.64 -11.56 -3.75
N ARG A 47 -1.13 -12.75 -4.09
CA ARG A 47 -1.85 -14.03 -4.02
C ARG A 47 -1.48 -14.88 -2.81
N LEU A 48 -0.60 -14.40 -1.95
CA LEU A 48 -0.22 -15.13 -0.74
C LEU A 48 -1.44 -15.35 0.17
N PRO A 49 -1.49 -16.47 0.92
CA PRO A 49 -2.63 -16.74 1.81
C PRO A 49 -2.88 -15.60 2.79
N GLY A 50 -4.15 -15.22 2.94
CA GLY A 50 -4.56 -14.15 3.86
C GLY A 50 -4.40 -12.73 3.33
N VAL A 51 -3.79 -12.55 2.16
CA VAL A 51 -3.67 -11.24 1.53
C VAL A 51 -5.02 -10.82 0.94
N GLU A 52 -5.47 -9.62 1.30
CA GLU A 52 -6.74 -9.07 0.81
C GLU A 52 -6.46 -8.02 -0.27
N ARG A 53 -7.14 -8.15 -1.39
CA ARG A 53 -7.02 -7.26 -2.55
C ARG A 53 -8.30 -6.48 -2.70
N ILE A 54 -8.19 -5.17 -2.62
CA ILE A 54 -9.34 -4.27 -2.53
C ILE A 54 -9.28 -3.27 -3.66
N VAL A 55 -10.41 -3.01 -4.30
CA VAL A 55 -10.52 -2.02 -5.36
C VAL A 55 -11.58 -0.98 -5.03
N ALA A 56 -11.39 0.22 -5.59
CA ALA A 56 -12.39 1.27 -5.61
C ALA A 56 -12.92 1.38 -7.04
N GLU A 57 -14.23 1.27 -7.19
CA GLU A 57 -14.91 1.34 -8.48
C GLU A 57 -15.71 2.62 -8.57
N ILE A 58 -15.55 3.35 -9.67
CA ILE A 58 -16.35 4.55 -9.99
C ILE A 58 -16.91 4.37 -11.39
N ASP A 59 -18.23 4.47 -11.53
CA ASP A 59 -18.93 4.33 -12.81
C ASP A 59 -18.55 3.04 -13.56
N GLY A 60 -18.39 1.94 -12.82
CA GLY A 60 -18.07 0.63 -13.40
C GLY A 60 -16.60 0.42 -13.70
N GLU A 61 -15.71 1.38 -13.43
CA GLU A 61 -14.29 1.30 -13.70
C GLU A 61 -13.48 1.25 -12.40
N ILE A 62 -12.38 0.49 -12.40
CA ILE A 62 -11.44 0.45 -11.26
C ILE A 62 -10.64 1.75 -11.25
N ALA A 63 -10.92 2.59 -10.26
CA ALA A 63 -10.25 3.88 -10.08
C ALA A 63 -8.96 3.76 -9.25
N GLY A 64 -8.88 2.75 -8.41
CA GLY A 64 -7.74 2.53 -7.53
C GLY A 64 -7.78 1.16 -6.89
N SER A 65 -6.66 0.81 -6.25
CA SER A 65 -6.50 -0.49 -5.60
C SER A 65 -5.58 -0.37 -4.39
N VAL A 66 -5.68 -1.34 -3.49
CA VAL A 66 -4.81 -1.46 -2.33
C VAL A 66 -4.74 -2.93 -1.93
N VAL A 67 -3.65 -3.30 -1.28
CA VAL A 67 -3.46 -4.65 -0.75
C VAL A 67 -3.29 -4.56 0.76
N LEU A 68 -3.97 -5.42 1.48
CA LEU A 68 -3.82 -5.55 2.93
C LEU A 68 -3.16 -6.90 3.22
N PHE A 69 -1.92 -6.86 3.67
CA PHE A 69 -1.17 -8.04 4.08
C PHE A 69 -1.54 -8.41 5.50
N PRO A 70 -1.72 -9.70 5.79
CA PRO A 70 -2.04 -10.13 7.15
C PRO A 70 -0.85 -9.95 8.09
N ALA A 71 -1.15 -9.94 9.40
CA ALA A 71 -0.10 -9.97 10.43
C ALA A 71 0.71 -11.28 10.32
N ASN A 72 1.92 -11.23 10.85
CA ASN A 72 2.81 -12.41 10.95
C ASN A 72 3.22 -13.01 9.61
N ILE A 73 3.32 -12.18 8.56
CA ILE A 73 3.83 -12.57 7.24
C ILE A 73 4.94 -11.60 6.83
N ASP A 74 5.97 -12.12 6.14
CA ASP A 74 7.06 -11.29 5.61
C ASP A 74 6.57 -10.56 4.35
N ALA A 75 6.24 -9.29 4.51
CA ALA A 75 5.75 -8.45 3.42
C ALA A 75 6.88 -7.74 2.65
N TYR A 76 8.11 -7.73 3.18
CA TYR A 76 9.21 -6.89 2.69
C TYR A 76 10.52 -7.65 2.51
N GLU A 77 10.45 -8.93 2.14
CA GLU A 77 11.63 -9.76 1.77
C GLU A 77 12.74 -9.77 2.83
N GLY A 78 12.37 -9.80 4.11
CA GLY A 78 13.32 -9.87 5.22
C GLY A 78 13.90 -8.52 5.65
N HIS A 79 13.54 -7.41 5.00
CA HIS A 79 14.03 -6.07 5.37
C HIS A 79 13.47 -5.57 6.71
N VAL A 80 12.34 -6.10 7.14
CA VAL A 80 11.67 -5.74 8.38
C VAL A 80 11.28 -7.03 9.11
N ASP A 81 11.37 -7.03 10.44
CA ASP A 81 10.86 -8.14 11.26
C ASP A 81 9.38 -8.37 10.97
N VAL A 82 8.93 -9.62 11.10
CA VAL A 82 7.52 -9.97 10.95
C VAL A 82 6.72 -9.25 12.03
N LEU A 83 5.70 -8.51 11.61
CA LEU A 83 4.90 -7.66 12.48
C LEU A 83 3.65 -8.38 12.96
N ASP A 84 3.18 -8.04 14.16
CA ASP A 84 1.98 -8.63 14.76
C ASP A 84 0.69 -7.85 14.42
N TYR A 85 0.74 -7.03 13.37
CA TYR A 85 -0.41 -6.29 12.87
C TYR A 85 -0.37 -6.27 11.33
N PRO A 86 -1.53 -6.05 10.66
CA PRO A 86 -1.57 -6.02 9.20
C PRO A 86 -0.90 -4.78 8.62
N GLU A 87 -0.46 -4.91 7.37
CA GLU A 87 0.23 -3.85 6.63
C GLU A 87 -0.53 -3.50 5.35
N ILE A 88 -0.68 -2.19 5.11
CA ILE A 88 -1.20 -1.66 3.85
C ILE A 88 -0.04 -1.63 2.84
N ARG A 89 -0.26 -2.17 1.65
CA ARG A 89 0.72 -2.14 0.56
C ARG A 89 0.08 -1.80 -0.77
N MET A 90 0.90 -1.28 -1.67
CA MET A 90 0.53 -1.08 -3.08
C MET A 90 -0.73 -0.23 -3.26
N LEU A 91 -0.88 0.81 -2.46
CA LEU A 91 -1.96 1.79 -2.66
C LEU A 91 -1.70 2.51 -3.99
N ALA A 92 -2.65 2.44 -4.90
CA ALA A 92 -2.51 3.01 -6.23
C ALA A 92 -3.83 3.61 -6.69
N VAL A 93 -3.80 4.88 -7.09
CA VAL A 93 -4.94 5.57 -7.69
C VAL A 93 -4.56 5.97 -9.10
N SER A 94 -5.37 5.58 -10.06
CA SER A 94 -5.14 5.95 -11.46
C SER A 94 -5.07 7.48 -11.60
N PRO A 95 -4.07 8.02 -12.31
CA PRO A 95 -3.86 9.49 -12.38
C PRO A 95 -5.11 10.28 -12.76
N GLU A 96 -5.89 9.77 -13.69
CA GLU A 96 -7.13 10.39 -14.17
C GLU A 96 -8.27 10.37 -13.14
N MET A 97 -8.13 9.58 -12.07
CA MET A 97 -9.13 9.43 -11.01
C MET A 97 -8.74 10.10 -9.69
N ARG A 98 -7.64 10.86 -9.68
CA ARG A 98 -7.17 11.56 -8.49
C ARG A 98 -8.08 12.73 -8.13
N GLY A 99 -8.04 13.14 -6.85
CA GLY A 99 -8.83 14.24 -6.35
C GLY A 99 -10.29 13.88 -6.06
N LYS A 100 -10.63 12.59 -6.07
CA LYS A 100 -12.00 12.10 -5.83
C LYS A 100 -12.15 11.33 -4.51
N GLY A 101 -11.14 11.36 -3.66
CA GLY A 101 -11.17 10.68 -2.37
C GLY A 101 -10.93 9.17 -2.43
N VAL A 102 -10.41 8.66 -3.54
CA VAL A 102 -10.19 7.20 -3.74
C VAL A 102 -9.17 6.65 -2.74
N ALA A 103 -8.00 7.31 -2.60
CA ALA A 103 -6.95 6.85 -1.70
C ALA A 103 -7.44 6.80 -0.25
N SER A 104 -8.10 7.87 0.21
CA SER A 104 -8.66 7.93 1.56
C SER A 104 -9.67 6.83 1.82
N ALA A 105 -10.53 6.55 0.85
CA ALA A 105 -11.53 5.50 0.96
C ALA A 105 -10.91 4.10 1.05
N LEU A 106 -9.87 3.83 0.26
CA LEU A 106 -9.17 2.55 0.29
C LEU A 106 -8.43 2.34 1.61
N VAL A 107 -7.74 3.36 2.11
CA VAL A 107 -7.06 3.29 3.41
C VAL A 107 -8.07 3.11 4.54
N ALA A 108 -9.18 3.84 4.51
CA ALA A 108 -10.25 3.70 5.52
C ALA A 108 -10.82 2.28 5.54
N GLU A 109 -10.97 1.63 4.38
CA GLU A 109 -11.43 0.24 4.30
C GLU A 109 -10.44 -0.71 4.97
N CYS A 110 -9.14 -0.52 4.72
CA CYS A 110 -8.10 -1.31 5.37
C CYS A 110 -8.15 -1.15 6.90
N ILE A 111 -8.32 0.07 7.39
CA ILE A 111 -8.44 0.36 8.82
C ILE A 111 -9.66 -0.37 9.41
N GLN A 112 -10.80 -0.32 8.75
CA GLN A 112 -12.02 -0.99 9.20
C GLN A 112 -11.84 -2.51 9.26
N ARG A 113 -11.19 -3.10 8.27
CA ARG A 113 -10.92 -4.54 8.24
C ARG A 113 -9.99 -4.95 9.39
N ALA A 114 -8.95 -4.19 9.66
CA ALA A 114 -8.04 -4.45 10.77
C ALA A 114 -8.78 -4.37 12.11
N LYS A 115 -9.64 -3.37 12.31
CA LYS A 115 -10.47 -3.24 13.50
C LYS A 115 -11.43 -4.42 13.67
N ALA A 116 -12.10 -4.81 12.59
CA ALA A 116 -13.05 -5.92 12.61
C ALA A 116 -12.41 -7.25 13.01
N LYS A 117 -11.12 -7.41 12.69
CA LYS A 117 -10.35 -8.60 13.05
C LYS A 117 -9.76 -8.53 14.46
N GLY A 118 -9.95 -7.42 15.19
CA GLY A 118 -9.49 -7.24 16.55
C GLY A 118 -8.02 -6.83 16.68
N TYR A 119 -7.38 -6.38 15.63
CA TYR A 119 -6.00 -5.90 15.72
C TYR A 119 -5.92 -4.56 16.44
N GLN A 120 -4.81 -4.34 17.14
CA GLN A 120 -4.57 -3.12 17.91
C GLN A 120 -3.85 -2.05 17.12
N ALA A 121 -3.34 -2.38 15.94
CA ALA A 121 -2.63 -1.46 15.06
C ALA A 121 -2.72 -1.90 13.62
N ILE A 122 -2.45 -0.96 12.71
CA ILE A 122 -2.25 -1.21 11.29
C ILE A 122 -1.06 -0.36 10.84
N GLY A 123 -0.21 -0.91 10.00
CA GLY A 123 0.99 -0.22 9.55
C GLY A 123 1.11 -0.14 8.04
N LEU A 124 2.16 0.53 7.61
CA LEU A 124 2.56 0.61 6.21
C LEU A 124 4.02 1.04 6.10
N HIS A 125 4.59 0.80 4.93
CA HIS A 125 5.87 1.34 4.54
C HIS A 125 5.72 2.07 3.20
N THR A 126 6.39 3.21 3.05
CA THR A 126 6.32 4.00 1.82
C THR A 126 7.68 4.61 1.51
N GLY A 127 8.06 4.65 0.24
CA GLY A 127 9.31 5.28 -0.18
C GLY A 127 9.31 6.78 0.13
N ASP A 128 10.47 7.31 0.46
CA ASP A 128 10.62 8.71 0.86
C ASP A 128 10.30 9.71 -0.26
N PHE A 129 10.25 9.24 -1.51
CA PHE A 129 9.84 10.03 -2.67
C PHE A 129 8.32 10.15 -2.83
N MET A 130 7.55 9.39 -2.06
CA MET A 130 6.07 9.36 -2.14
C MET A 130 5.44 10.39 -1.20
N GLU A 131 5.70 11.66 -1.48
CA GLU A 131 5.33 12.77 -0.59
C GLU A 131 3.82 12.91 -0.40
N THR A 132 3.05 12.77 -1.47
CA THR A 132 1.58 12.90 -1.40
C THR A 132 0.97 11.80 -0.54
N ALA A 133 1.46 10.57 -0.69
CA ALA A 133 1.02 9.43 0.11
C ALA A 133 1.33 9.66 1.60
N MET A 134 2.54 10.11 1.91
CA MET A 134 2.92 10.39 3.29
C MET A 134 2.05 11.46 3.96
N LYS A 135 1.68 12.50 3.20
CA LYS A 135 0.76 13.53 3.70
C LYS A 135 -0.61 12.94 4.03
N LEU A 136 -1.12 12.08 3.16
CA LEU A 136 -2.38 11.37 3.40
C LEU A 136 -2.33 10.54 4.69
N TYR A 137 -1.29 9.74 4.86
CA TYR A 137 -1.16 8.86 6.03
C TYR A 137 -1.09 9.67 7.32
N LYS A 138 -0.30 10.74 7.34
CA LYS A 138 -0.21 11.64 8.50
C LYS A 138 -1.56 12.29 8.80
N HIS A 139 -2.28 12.73 7.78
CA HIS A 139 -3.60 13.32 7.94
C HIS A 139 -4.60 12.32 8.52
N MET A 140 -4.48 11.05 8.21
CA MET A 140 -5.34 9.99 8.73
C MET A 140 -4.91 9.48 10.11
N GLY A 141 -3.86 10.06 10.70
CA GLY A 141 -3.42 9.75 12.06
C GLY A 141 -2.27 8.76 12.17
N PHE A 142 -1.71 8.31 11.06
CA PHE A 142 -0.53 7.43 11.09
C PHE A 142 0.68 8.20 11.60
N GLU A 143 1.47 7.55 12.46
CA GLU A 143 2.67 8.11 13.05
C GLU A 143 3.91 7.40 12.52
N ARG A 144 5.01 8.13 12.40
CA ARG A 144 6.30 7.59 11.98
C ARG A 144 6.82 6.56 12.98
N LEU A 145 7.43 5.50 12.46
CA LEU A 145 8.04 4.44 13.24
C LEU A 145 9.45 4.19 12.71
N PRO A 146 10.40 5.14 12.93
CA PRO A 146 11.70 5.11 12.25
C PRO A 146 12.53 3.85 12.46
N GLN A 147 12.35 3.15 13.57
CA GLN A 147 13.07 1.91 13.88
C GLN A 147 12.79 0.80 12.87
N TYR A 148 11.71 0.90 12.07
CA TYR A 148 11.37 -0.07 11.03
C TYR A 148 11.62 0.46 9.62
N ASP A 149 12.28 1.61 9.48
CA ASP A 149 12.72 2.09 8.17
C ASP A 149 13.79 1.16 7.60
N PHE A 150 13.86 1.06 6.27
CA PHE A 150 14.94 0.30 5.63
C PHE A 150 15.30 0.90 4.26
N GLU A 151 16.47 0.52 3.76
CA GLU A 151 16.98 0.95 2.46
C GLU A 151 17.13 -0.30 1.58
N PRO A 152 16.14 -0.60 0.71
CA PRO A 152 16.09 -1.89 0.02
C PRO A 152 17.17 -2.09 -1.04
N ALA A 153 17.65 -1.03 -1.68
CA ALA A 153 18.56 -1.11 -2.82
C ALA A 153 19.91 -0.45 -2.58
N ASN A 154 20.17 0.01 -1.36
CA ASN A 154 21.41 0.70 -0.99
C ASN A 154 21.76 1.86 -1.93
N ASP A 155 20.74 2.61 -2.35
CA ASP A 155 20.83 3.70 -3.31
C ASP A 155 20.43 5.07 -2.74
N GLY A 156 20.30 5.14 -1.41
CA GLY A 156 19.87 6.36 -0.71
C GLY A 156 18.38 6.52 -0.55
N ILE A 157 17.57 5.67 -1.18
CA ILE A 157 16.11 5.74 -1.04
C ILE A 157 15.71 4.98 0.23
N ILE A 158 15.09 5.69 1.16
CA ILE A 158 14.62 5.11 2.42
C ILE A 158 13.14 4.79 2.31
N VAL A 159 12.78 3.57 2.68
CA VAL A 159 11.39 3.15 2.83
C VAL A 159 11.00 3.40 4.28
N LYS A 160 10.07 4.31 4.49
CA LYS A 160 9.69 4.84 5.80
C LYS A 160 8.48 4.12 6.36
N ALA A 161 8.57 3.74 7.64
CA ALA A 161 7.51 3.03 8.34
C ALA A 161 6.55 4.00 9.05
N PHE A 162 5.27 3.66 9.00
CA PHE A 162 4.18 4.36 9.68
C PHE A 162 3.27 3.34 10.36
N ARG A 163 2.65 3.75 11.46
CA ARG A 163 1.69 2.91 12.18
C ARG A 163 0.56 3.75 12.74
N LEU A 164 -0.65 3.21 12.68
CA LEU A 164 -1.83 3.78 13.32
C LEU A 164 -2.29 2.86 14.45
N SER A 165 -2.44 3.42 15.65
CA SER A 165 -3.06 2.70 16.77
C SER A 165 -4.57 2.62 16.55
N LEU A 166 -5.12 1.42 16.74
CA LEU A 166 -6.55 1.17 16.63
C LEU A 166 -7.21 1.07 18.01
N ILE A 167 -6.43 1.24 19.07
CA ILE A 167 -6.93 1.21 20.45
C ILE A 167 -7.55 2.58 20.75
N LYS A 168 -8.80 2.56 21.25
CA LYS A 168 -9.44 3.78 21.73
C LYS A 168 -8.97 4.07 23.14
N ASN A 169 -8.44 5.27 23.34
CA ASN A 169 -8.14 5.78 24.67
C ASN A 169 -9.37 6.47 25.26
#